data_e976af7bcbab1d3fca1f9dff372567bf
#
_entry.id   e976af7bcbab1d3fca1f9dff372567bf
#
_cell.length_a   1.000
_cell.length_b   1.000
_cell.length_c   1.000
_cell.angle_alpha   90.00
_cell.angle_beta   90.00
_cell.angle_gamma   90.00
#
_symmetry.space_group_name_H-M   'P 1'
#
loop_
_entity.id
_entity.type
_entity.pdbx_description
1 polymer ?
#
loop_
_entity_poly.entity_id
_entity_poly.type
_entity_poly.pdbx_seq_one_letter_code
_entity_poly.pdbx_strand_id
1 'polypeptide(L)'
;MAKNYHKVKKDTNHTAIVQLLRAHGATVIDCAALKKAFDILVIYNGEVYIMEIKSGNGKLSDGELECKASVEKHGVKYHVVREFDQVLSILGII
;
A
#
# COMPACT_ATOMS: atom_id res chain seq x y z
N MET A 1 27.25 -6.48 -5.70
CA MET A 1 26.62 -6.48 -5.72
C MET A 1 25.94 -6.25 -6.06
N ALA A 2 25.75 -6.08 -6.10
CA ALA A 2 25.01 -5.94 -6.38
C ALA A 2 24.37 -5.49 -6.51
N LYS A 3 24.14 -5.27 -6.74
CA LYS A 3 23.44 -4.96 -6.92
C LYS A 3 22.65 -4.76 -7.49
N ASN A 4 22.49 -4.93 -7.83
CA ASN A 4 21.66 -4.90 -8.37
C ASN A 4 20.70 -5.27 -8.55
N TYR A 5 21.21 -5.78 -8.57
CA TYR A 5 19.91 -6.24 -8.38
C TYR A 5 18.93 -5.22 -8.74
N HIS A 6 17.94 -5.57 -9.14
CA HIS A 6 17.08 -4.59 -9.41
C HIS A 6 16.31 -4.25 -8.29
N LYS A 7 16.26 -3.08 -7.92
CA LYS A 7 15.51 -2.63 -6.87
C LYS A 7 14.15 -2.35 -7.30
N VAL A 8 13.21 -2.70 -6.51
CA VAL A 8 11.84 -2.27 -6.67
C VAL A 8 11.79 -0.81 -6.35
N LYS A 9 11.20 -0.04 -7.24
CA LYS A 9 11.10 1.38 -7.04
C LYS A 9 9.91 1.66 -6.13
N LYS A 10 10.17 2.27 -5.00
CA LYS A 10 9.13 2.65 -4.02
C LYS A 10 8.94 4.15 -4.01
N ASP A 11 7.73 4.58 -3.68
CA ASP A 11 7.48 5.99 -3.46
C ASP A 11 8.22 6.44 -2.21
N THR A 12 8.58 7.72 -2.17
CA THR A 12 9.45 8.24 -1.12
C THR A 12 8.85 8.11 0.27
N ASN A 13 7.53 8.06 0.37
CA ASN A 13 6.84 7.98 1.65
C ASN A 13 6.52 6.56 2.09
N HIS A 14 6.91 5.54 1.30
CA HIS A 14 6.53 4.14 1.56
C HIS A 14 7.02 3.66 2.92
N THR A 15 8.31 3.81 3.17
CA THR A 15 8.91 3.32 4.42
C THR A 15 8.30 4.00 5.64
N ALA A 16 8.08 5.32 5.55
CA ALA A 16 7.51 6.06 6.67
C ALA A 16 6.11 5.58 7.00
N ILE A 17 5.29 5.35 5.99
CA ILE A 17 3.91 4.88 6.21
C ILE A 17 3.92 3.50 6.85
N VAL A 18 4.79 2.58 6.36
CA VAL A 18 4.87 1.24 6.93
C VAL A 18 5.30 1.30 8.39
N GLN A 19 6.29 2.12 8.71
CA GLN A 19 6.77 2.26 10.07
C GLN A 19 5.69 2.82 11.00
N LEU A 20 4.96 3.81 10.53
CA LEU A 20 3.89 4.41 11.32
C LEU A 20 2.75 3.44 11.57
N LEU A 21 2.38 2.66 10.57
CA LEU A 21 1.35 1.64 10.73
C LEU A 21 1.76 0.63 11.79
N ARG A 22 3.00 0.16 11.73
CA ARG A 22 3.49 -0.80 12.70
C ARG A 22 3.53 -0.20 14.10
N ALA A 23 3.87 1.08 14.21
CA ALA A 23 3.88 1.76 15.50
C ALA A 23 2.47 1.87 16.10
N HIS A 24 1.43 1.86 15.26
CA HIS A 24 0.05 1.90 15.73
C HIS A 24 -0.52 0.51 15.97
N GLY A 25 0.30 -0.51 15.91
CA GLY A 25 -0.14 -1.87 16.21
C GLY A 25 -0.64 -2.67 15.02
N ALA A 26 -0.51 -2.16 13.81
CA ALA A 26 -0.93 -2.90 12.64
C ALA A 26 0.15 -3.91 12.24
N THR A 27 -0.28 -5.03 11.68
CA THR A 27 0.62 -5.94 11.00
C THR A 27 0.65 -5.52 9.54
N VAL A 28 1.86 -5.30 9.02
CA VAL A 28 2.02 -4.86 7.64
C VAL A 28 2.89 -5.86 6.91
N ILE A 29 2.37 -6.39 5.81
CA ILE A 29 3.11 -7.25 4.90
C ILE A 29 3.47 -6.37 3.70
N ASP A 30 4.77 -6.18 3.50
CA ASP A 30 5.26 -5.32 2.42
C ASP A 30 5.27 -6.13 1.13
N CYS A 31 4.45 -5.73 0.18
CA CYS A 31 4.27 -6.43 -1.08
C CYS A 31 4.83 -5.64 -2.26
N ALA A 32 5.64 -4.62 -2.00
CA ALA A 32 6.11 -3.71 -3.05
C ALA A 32 6.89 -4.43 -4.15
N ALA A 33 7.46 -5.59 -3.86
CA ALA A 33 8.19 -6.37 -4.86
C ALA A 33 7.28 -7.10 -5.83
N LEU A 34 5.99 -7.21 -5.52
CA LEU A 34 5.03 -7.87 -6.41
C LEU A 34 4.58 -6.87 -7.45
N LYS A 35 4.94 -7.14 -8.70
CA LYS A 35 4.60 -6.20 -9.77
C LYS A 35 3.11 -6.23 -10.04
N LYS A 36 2.58 -5.05 -10.39
CA LYS A 36 1.19 -4.92 -10.84
C LYS A 36 0.17 -5.38 -9.80
N ALA A 37 0.50 -5.19 -8.53
CA ALA A 37 -0.43 -5.57 -7.48
C ALA A 37 -0.71 -4.36 -6.59
N PHE A 38 -0.15 -4.37 -5.40
CA PHE A 38 -0.29 -3.28 -4.44
C PHE A 38 0.93 -3.29 -3.54
N ASP A 39 1.12 -2.21 -2.78
CA ASP A 39 2.34 -2.05 -2.01
C ASP A 39 2.32 -2.79 -0.67
N ILE A 40 1.21 -2.72 0.05
CA ILE A 40 1.16 -3.31 1.39
C ILE A 40 -0.18 -3.95 1.66
N LEU A 41 -0.16 -4.98 2.50
CA LEU A 41 -1.33 -5.58 3.10
C LEU A 41 -1.31 -5.22 4.57
N VAL A 42 -2.37 -4.61 5.06
CA VAL A 42 -2.45 -4.14 6.44
C VAL A 42 -3.51 -4.92 7.17
N ILE A 43 -3.16 -5.45 8.35
CA ILE A 43 -4.09 -6.15 9.22
C ILE A 43 -4.18 -5.33 10.50
N TYR A 44 -5.38 -4.87 10.82
CA TYR A 44 -5.56 -4.02 11.98
C TYR A 44 -6.97 -4.20 12.51
N ASN A 45 -7.06 -4.45 13.81
CA ASN A 45 -8.35 -4.52 14.52
C ASN A 45 -9.33 -5.47 13.83
N GLY A 46 -8.83 -6.63 13.40
CA GLY A 46 -9.67 -7.66 12.80
C GLY A 46 -10.00 -7.44 11.33
N GLU A 47 -9.47 -6.38 10.72
CA GLU A 47 -9.74 -6.07 9.33
C GLU A 47 -8.49 -6.18 8.50
N VAL A 48 -8.66 -6.47 7.21
CA VAL A 48 -7.56 -6.57 6.26
C VAL A 48 -7.75 -5.51 5.19
N TYR A 49 -6.68 -4.76 4.92
CA TYR A 49 -6.73 -3.66 3.96
C TYR A 49 -5.64 -3.83 2.91
N ILE A 50 -5.96 -3.53 1.67
CA ILE A 50 -4.99 -3.48 0.58
C ILE A 50 -4.72 -2.01 0.30
N MET A 51 -3.45 -1.62 0.29
CA MET A 51 -3.10 -0.23 0.05
C MET A 51 -1.98 -0.10 -0.96
N GLU A 52 -2.18 0.84 -1.88
CA GLU A 52 -1.17 1.25 -2.84
C GLU A 52 -0.70 2.63 -2.42
N ILE A 53 0.61 2.82 -2.26
CA ILE A 53 1.18 4.08 -1.77
C ILE A 53 1.72 4.87 -2.94
N LYS A 54 1.26 6.11 -3.07
CA LYS A 54 1.72 7.02 -4.11
C LYS A 54 2.23 8.30 -3.49
N SER A 55 3.21 8.93 -4.13
CA SER A 55 3.73 10.23 -3.71
C SER A 55 3.20 11.29 -4.64
N GLY A 56 2.91 12.47 -4.10
CA GLY A 56 2.51 13.63 -4.89
C GLY A 56 1.36 13.31 -5.83
N ASN A 57 1.56 13.53 -7.12
CA ASN A 57 0.53 13.31 -8.14
C ASN A 57 0.70 11.98 -8.88
N GLY A 58 1.46 11.06 -8.32
CA GLY A 58 1.67 9.76 -8.94
C GLY A 58 0.35 9.06 -9.22
N LYS A 59 0.28 8.38 -10.37
CA LYS A 59 -0.93 7.69 -10.80
C LYS A 59 -0.73 6.20 -10.81
N LEU A 60 -1.82 5.47 -10.75
CA LEU A 60 -1.76 4.01 -10.86
C LEU A 60 -1.31 3.63 -12.26
N SER A 61 -0.45 2.63 -12.34
CA SER A 61 -0.06 2.05 -13.61
C SER A 61 -1.22 1.22 -14.16
N ASP A 62 -1.11 0.82 -15.43
CA ASP A 62 -2.14 -0.02 -16.04
C ASP A 62 -2.32 -1.33 -15.27
N GLY A 63 -1.22 -1.94 -14.85
CA GLY A 63 -1.29 -3.17 -14.07
C GLY A 63 -1.95 -2.97 -12.72
N GLU A 64 -1.68 -1.85 -12.07
CA GLU A 64 -2.31 -1.52 -10.78
C GLU A 64 -3.80 -1.26 -10.96
N LEU A 65 -4.18 -0.59 -12.06
CA LEU A 65 -5.59 -0.38 -12.37
C LEU A 65 -6.31 -1.71 -12.61
N GLU A 66 -5.66 -2.66 -13.28
CA GLU A 66 -6.23 -3.98 -13.48
C GLU A 66 -6.41 -4.72 -12.16
N CYS A 67 -5.41 -4.62 -11.28
CA CYS A 67 -5.49 -5.24 -9.97
C CYS A 67 -6.64 -4.65 -9.17
N LYS A 68 -6.74 -3.32 -9.18
CA LYS A 68 -7.82 -2.62 -8.49
C LYS A 68 -9.19 -3.10 -8.96
N ALA A 69 -9.39 -3.15 -10.28
CA ALA A 69 -10.66 -3.60 -10.84
C ALA A 69 -10.94 -5.04 -10.46
N SER A 70 -9.92 -5.90 -10.48
CA SER A 70 -10.07 -7.30 -10.17
C SER A 70 -10.51 -7.53 -8.73
N VAL A 71 -9.86 -6.87 -7.77
CA VAL A 71 -10.20 -7.09 -6.36
C VAL A 71 -11.52 -6.42 -6.00
N GLU A 72 -11.82 -5.27 -6.58
CA GLU A 72 -13.06 -4.56 -6.26
C GLU A 72 -14.29 -5.27 -6.83
N LYS A 73 -14.10 -6.05 -7.89
CA LYS A 73 -15.16 -6.89 -8.41
C LYS A 73 -15.65 -7.89 -7.36
N HIS A 74 -14.80 -8.29 -6.46
CA HIS A 74 -15.13 -9.22 -5.39
C HIS A 74 -15.47 -8.52 -4.07
N GLY A 75 -15.65 -7.21 -4.11
CA GLY A 75 -16.03 -6.46 -2.91
C GLY A 75 -14.86 -6.06 -2.02
N VAL A 76 -13.63 -6.24 -2.48
CA VAL A 76 -12.45 -5.84 -1.72
C VAL A 76 -12.05 -4.45 -2.15
N LYS A 77 -11.88 -3.54 -1.21
CA LYS A 77 -11.53 -2.16 -1.54
C LYS A 77 -10.04 -2.03 -1.75
N TYR A 78 -9.66 -1.34 -2.82
CA TYR A 78 -8.27 -1.08 -3.14
C TYR A 78 -8.01 0.39 -2.79
N HIS A 79 -7.25 0.62 -1.71
CA HIS A 79 -7.01 1.98 -1.22
C HIS A 79 -5.77 2.56 -1.85
N VAL A 80 -5.88 3.76 -2.37
CA VAL A 80 -4.72 4.51 -2.85
C VAL A 80 -4.46 5.60 -1.82
N VAL A 81 -3.31 5.55 -1.17
CA VAL A 81 -3.00 6.48 -0.10
C VAL A 81 -1.77 7.30 -0.46
N ARG A 82 -1.79 8.58 -0.10
CA ARG A 82 -0.71 9.50 -0.41
C ARG A 82 -0.14 10.12 0.84
N GLU A 83 -0.94 10.20 1.89
CA GLU A 83 -0.54 10.83 3.13
C GLU A 83 -0.97 9.99 4.30
N PHE A 84 -0.25 10.16 5.40
CA PHE A 84 -0.47 9.34 6.58
C PHE A 84 -1.87 9.52 7.16
N ASP A 85 -2.40 10.74 7.12
CA ASP A 85 -3.76 10.99 7.62
C ASP A 85 -4.81 10.15 6.91
N GLN A 86 -4.62 9.91 5.61
CA GLN A 86 -5.53 9.04 4.86
C GLN A 86 -5.51 7.62 5.42
N VAL A 87 -4.31 7.14 5.75
CA VAL A 87 -4.14 5.80 6.30
C VAL A 87 -4.84 5.68 7.64
N LEU A 88 -4.64 6.65 8.51
CA LEU A 88 -5.28 6.65 9.83
C LEU A 88 -6.79 6.69 9.71
N SER A 89 -7.29 7.48 8.77
CA SER A 89 -8.72 7.59 8.55
C SER A 89 -9.31 6.27 8.06
N ILE A 90 -8.63 5.59 7.14
CA ILE A 90 -9.07 4.29 6.63
C ILE A 90 -9.16 3.28 7.77
N LEU A 91 -8.19 3.30 8.68
CA LEU A 91 -8.19 2.37 9.81
C LEU A 91 -9.15 2.76 10.92
N GLY A 92 -9.76 3.92 10.83
CA GLY A 92 -10.68 4.38 11.85
C GLY A 92 -10.01 4.95 13.09
N ILE A 93 -8.72 5.31 12.99
CA ILE A 93 -7.99 5.85 14.12
C ILE A 93 -8.29 7.34 14.31
N ILE A 94 -8.58 8.05 13.21
CA ILE A 94 -8.97 9.45 13.28
C ILE A 94 -10.26 9.69 12.51
#